data_6502c22c3e2a272763ffe2f1c0092182
#
_entry.id   6502c22c3e2a272763ffe2f1c0092182
#
_cell.length_a   1.000
_cell.length_b   1.000
_cell.length_c   1.000
_cell.angle_alpha   90.00
_cell.angle_beta   90.00
_cell.angle_gamma   90.00
#
_symmetry.space_group_name_H-M   'P 1'
#
loop_
_entity.id
_entity.type
_entity.pdbx_description
1 polymer ?
#
loop_
_entity_poly.entity_id
_entity_poly.type
_entity_poly.pdbx_seq_one_letter_code
_entity_poly.pdbx_strand_id
1 'polypeptide(L)'
;LLTIGQSMGGFAALVAASLLPVTAVLALGPQHSVTPGQPPLDSRWQDWTRRIATFRHPVAPLARGARITLMHGMADDLAQALCFPAAPGTDHLLFPGISHSGLAPHLKARGVLPGLIDAALANDRRRLLRIAASAGGRLRQRLLPDQLPR
;
A
#
# COMPACT_ATOMS: atom_id res chain seq x y z
N LEU A 1 -7.65 -15.45 5.50
CA LEU A 1 -7.17 -14.39 6.39
C LEU A 1 -6.89 -13.13 5.59
N LEU A 2 -7.39 -11.97 6.06
CA LEU A 2 -7.08 -10.65 5.53
C LEU A 2 -6.17 -9.92 6.53
N THR A 3 -5.12 -9.25 6.03
CA THR A 3 -4.39 -8.24 6.78
C THR A 3 -4.71 -6.86 6.23
N ILE A 4 -4.90 -5.89 7.12
CA ILE A 4 -5.18 -4.50 6.75
C ILE A 4 -4.37 -3.56 7.63
N GLY A 5 -3.85 -2.49 7.06
CA GLY A 5 -3.14 -1.48 7.82
C GLY A 5 -2.90 -0.19 7.05
N GLN A 6 -2.64 0.89 7.79
CA GLN A 6 -2.28 2.19 7.23
C GLN A 6 -0.86 2.55 7.65
N SER A 7 -0.12 3.22 6.77
CA SER A 7 1.23 3.73 7.06
C SER A 7 2.17 2.59 7.49
N MET A 8 2.83 2.69 8.64
CA MET A 8 3.61 1.59 9.23
C MET A 8 2.76 0.33 9.50
N GLY A 9 1.46 0.49 9.80
CA GLY A 9 0.53 -0.64 9.87
C GLY A 9 0.33 -1.32 8.52
N GLY A 10 0.37 -0.57 7.42
CA GLY A 10 0.37 -1.11 6.06
C GLY A 10 1.64 -1.92 5.75
N PHE A 11 2.80 -1.42 6.16
CA PHE A 11 4.06 -2.17 6.10
C PHE A 11 3.96 -3.47 6.92
N ALA A 12 3.47 -3.39 8.17
CA ALA A 12 3.29 -4.56 9.02
C ALA A 12 2.31 -5.59 8.44
N ALA A 13 1.24 -5.12 7.76
CA ALA A 13 0.29 -6.00 7.08
C ALA A 13 0.94 -6.79 5.93
N LEU A 14 1.86 -6.15 5.18
CA LEU A 14 2.65 -6.80 4.13
C LEU A 14 3.65 -7.82 4.71
N VAL A 15 4.32 -7.46 5.81
CA VAL A 15 5.21 -8.38 6.53
C VAL A 15 4.42 -9.59 7.06
N ALA A 16 3.28 -9.37 7.69
CA ALA A 16 2.42 -10.46 8.18
C ALA A 16 2.02 -11.43 7.05
N ALA A 17 1.70 -10.89 5.87
CA ALA A 17 1.36 -11.71 4.70
C ALA A 17 2.54 -12.54 4.16
N SER A 18 3.78 -12.15 4.45
CA SER A 18 4.97 -12.94 4.09
C SER A 18 5.27 -14.07 5.07
N LEU A 19 4.66 -14.05 6.25
CA LEU A 19 4.93 -14.98 7.34
C LEU A 19 3.75 -15.89 7.67
N LEU A 20 2.54 -15.50 7.29
CA LEU A 20 1.29 -16.18 7.64
C LEU A 20 0.51 -16.56 6.37
N PRO A 21 -0.41 -17.54 6.43
CA PRO A 21 -1.26 -17.93 5.30
C PRO A 21 -2.36 -16.90 5.04
N VAL A 22 -1.95 -15.70 4.61
CA VAL A 22 -2.84 -14.58 4.27
C VAL A 22 -3.31 -14.74 2.84
N THR A 23 -4.62 -14.56 2.59
CA THR A 23 -5.23 -14.62 1.26
C THR A 23 -5.37 -13.25 0.61
N ALA A 24 -5.52 -12.19 1.43
CA ALA A 24 -5.65 -10.83 0.95
C ALA A 24 -4.95 -9.80 1.86
N VAL A 25 -4.45 -8.72 1.27
CA VAL A 25 -3.86 -7.58 1.98
C VAL A 25 -4.49 -6.29 1.45
N LEU A 26 -4.91 -5.41 2.37
CA LEU A 26 -5.23 -4.01 2.09
C LEU A 26 -4.22 -3.12 2.81
N ALA A 27 -3.30 -2.53 2.07
CA ALA A 27 -2.28 -1.65 2.62
C ALA A 27 -2.53 -0.20 2.15
N LEU A 28 -2.86 0.67 3.10
CA LEU A 28 -3.18 2.08 2.88
C LEU A 28 -1.94 2.93 3.19
N GLY A 29 -1.34 3.56 2.18
CA GLY A 29 -0.11 4.33 2.29
C GLY A 29 1.03 3.56 2.97
N PRO A 30 1.29 2.28 2.60
CA PRO A 30 2.40 1.56 3.23
C PRO A 30 3.73 2.22 2.86
N GLN A 31 4.66 2.34 3.80
CA GLN A 31 6.04 2.65 3.46
C GLN A 31 6.64 1.47 2.70
N HIS A 32 7.34 1.75 1.58
CA HIS A 32 8.18 0.75 0.92
C HIS A 32 9.41 0.46 1.79
N SER A 33 10.03 1.51 2.29
CA SER A 33 11.15 1.43 3.23
C SER A 33 11.20 2.65 4.14
N VAL A 34 11.65 2.42 5.37
CA VAL A 34 12.05 3.46 6.32
C VAL A 34 13.50 3.24 6.79
N THR A 35 14.18 2.28 6.19
CA THR A 35 15.58 1.93 6.52
C THR A 35 16.49 3.07 6.05
N PRO A 36 17.36 3.60 6.90
CA PRO A 36 18.31 4.64 6.51
C PRO A 36 19.13 4.23 5.29
N GLY A 37 19.26 5.14 4.33
CA GLY A 37 20.00 4.89 3.09
C GLY A 37 19.26 4.08 2.02
N GLN A 38 18.04 3.59 2.31
CA GLN A 38 17.20 2.91 1.31
C GLN A 38 16.21 3.89 0.65
N PRO A 39 15.98 3.80 -0.67
CA PRO A 39 14.92 4.56 -1.33
C PRO A 39 13.54 4.31 -0.70
N PRO A 40 12.72 5.33 -0.64
CA PRO A 40 12.83 6.68 -1.19
C PRO A 40 13.55 7.71 -0.30
N LEU A 41 14.33 7.29 0.70
CA LEU A 41 15.01 8.17 1.65
C LEU A 41 14.04 9.02 2.49
N ASP A 42 12.97 8.40 2.93
CA ASP A 42 11.89 9.06 3.67
C ASP A 42 12.38 9.58 5.03
N SER A 43 12.24 10.87 5.29
CA SER A 43 12.69 11.53 6.53
C SER A 43 11.68 11.45 7.68
N ARG A 44 10.42 11.10 7.38
CA ARG A 44 9.31 11.11 8.38
C ARG A 44 9.58 10.26 9.62
N TRP A 45 10.40 9.22 9.49
CA TRP A 45 10.68 8.25 10.56
C TRP A 45 12.11 8.29 11.10
N GLN A 46 12.94 9.26 10.66
CA GLN A 46 14.38 9.28 10.95
C GLN A 46 14.72 9.25 12.44
N ASP A 47 13.97 9.95 13.29
CA ASP A 47 14.25 10.01 14.73
C ASP A 47 14.07 8.66 15.41
N TRP A 48 13.20 7.80 14.87
CA TRP A 48 12.96 6.44 15.36
C TRP A 48 13.93 5.45 14.72
N THR A 49 14.11 5.53 13.42
CA THR A 49 14.88 4.54 12.65
C THR A 49 16.37 4.61 12.92
N ARG A 50 16.92 5.79 13.31
CA ARG A 50 18.32 5.94 13.76
C ARG A 50 18.66 5.11 15.00
N ARG A 51 17.66 4.71 15.80
CA ARG A 51 17.81 3.91 17.02
C ARG A 51 17.73 2.41 16.76
N ILE A 52 17.39 2.00 15.53
CA ILE A 52 17.24 0.60 15.15
C ILE A 52 18.58 0.10 14.62
N ALA A 53 19.20 -0.83 15.33
CA ALA A 53 20.49 -1.40 14.95
C ALA A 53 20.39 -2.34 13.74
N THR A 54 19.25 -3.06 13.60
CA THR A 54 19.08 -4.04 12.52
C THR A 54 17.63 -4.03 12.02
N PHE A 55 17.46 -3.88 10.72
CA PHE A 55 16.17 -3.98 10.04
C PHE A 55 15.97 -5.40 9.51
N ARG A 56 15.09 -6.18 10.13
CA ARG A 56 14.74 -7.54 9.65
C ARG A 56 14.09 -7.49 8.26
N HIS A 57 13.29 -6.47 8.00
CA HIS A 57 12.64 -6.21 6.71
C HIS A 57 13.03 -4.80 6.25
N PRO A 58 14.15 -4.64 5.52
CA PRO A 58 14.60 -3.32 5.07
C PRO A 58 13.67 -2.70 4.04
N VAL A 59 12.88 -3.52 3.32
CA VAL A 59 11.83 -3.11 2.39
C VAL A 59 10.57 -3.93 2.63
N ALA A 60 9.41 -3.38 2.29
CA ALA A 60 8.13 -4.06 2.41
C ALA A 60 8.07 -5.28 1.47
N PRO A 61 7.82 -6.50 1.97
CA PRO A 61 7.71 -7.67 1.13
C PRO A 61 6.37 -7.69 0.39
N LEU A 62 6.38 -8.24 -0.84
CA LEU A 62 5.16 -8.58 -1.58
C LEU A 62 5.03 -10.11 -1.61
N ALA A 63 4.20 -10.65 -0.73
CA ALA A 63 4.03 -12.08 -0.55
C ALA A 63 3.42 -12.73 -1.81
N ARG A 64 4.03 -13.82 -2.29
CA ARG A 64 3.46 -14.64 -3.36
C ARG A 64 2.28 -15.44 -2.81
N GLY A 65 1.19 -15.51 -3.58
CA GLY A 65 -0.01 -16.26 -3.21
C GLY A 65 -1.09 -15.44 -2.48
N ALA A 66 -0.75 -14.28 -1.90
CA ALA A 66 -1.73 -13.32 -1.41
C ALA A 66 -2.16 -12.36 -2.53
N ARG A 67 -3.43 -11.97 -2.53
CA ARG A 67 -3.86 -10.81 -3.34
C ARG A 67 -3.59 -9.53 -2.58
N ILE A 68 -2.70 -8.71 -3.08
CA ILE A 68 -2.27 -7.48 -2.43
C ILE A 68 -2.90 -6.28 -3.14
N THR A 69 -3.49 -5.38 -2.35
CA THR A 69 -3.94 -4.07 -2.82
C THR A 69 -3.19 -2.99 -2.07
N LEU A 70 -2.30 -2.30 -2.80
CA LEU A 70 -1.60 -1.12 -2.32
C LEU A 70 -2.39 0.13 -2.71
N MET A 71 -2.56 1.06 -1.79
CA MET A 71 -3.24 2.33 -2.02
C MET A 71 -2.37 3.48 -1.51
N HIS A 72 -2.04 4.46 -2.36
CA HIS A 72 -1.25 5.64 -1.95
C HIS A 72 -1.91 6.94 -2.38
N GLY A 73 -1.83 7.94 -1.50
CA GLY A 73 -2.11 9.32 -1.86
C GLY A 73 -0.95 9.90 -2.66
N MET A 74 -1.24 10.71 -3.68
CA MET A 74 -0.19 11.25 -4.56
C MET A 74 0.37 12.59 -4.09
N ALA A 75 -0.28 13.26 -3.12
CA ALA A 75 0.12 14.61 -2.73
C ALA A 75 1.51 14.65 -2.05
N ASP A 76 1.84 13.62 -1.27
CA ASP A 76 3.08 13.56 -0.49
C ASP A 76 3.67 12.14 -0.33
N ASP A 77 3.03 11.12 -0.93
CA ASP A 77 3.42 9.72 -0.75
C ASP A 77 3.86 9.02 -2.05
N LEU A 78 3.92 9.79 -3.15
CA LEU A 78 4.26 9.25 -4.46
C LEU A 78 5.65 8.60 -4.50
N ALA A 79 6.62 9.17 -3.78
CA ALA A 79 7.99 8.62 -3.72
C ALA A 79 8.00 7.21 -3.12
N GLN A 80 7.24 6.97 -2.04
CA GLN A 80 7.05 5.64 -1.47
C GLN A 80 6.35 4.70 -2.45
N ALA A 81 5.28 5.19 -3.09
CA ALA A 81 4.52 4.40 -4.05
C ALA A 81 5.37 3.92 -5.23
N LEU A 82 6.24 4.78 -5.77
CA LEU A 82 7.08 4.46 -6.92
C LEU A 82 8.15 3.41 -6.63
N CYS A 83 8.55 3.25 -5.37
CA CYS A 83 9.53 2.22 -4.97
C CYS A 83 8.93 0.81 -4.97
N PHE A 84 7.62 0.64 -4.88
CA PHE A 84 7.01 -0.69 -4.98
C PHE A 84 7.12 -1.25 -6.39
N PRO A 85 7.70 -2.45 -6.59
CA PRO A 85 7.76 -3.07 -7.90
C PRO A 85 6.37 -3.52 -8.37
N ALA A 86 6.19 -3.70 -9.67
CA ALA A 86 5.06 -4.45 -10.19
C ALA A 86 5.25 -5.92 -9.83
N ALA A 87 4.20 -6.56 -9.30
CA ALA A 87 4.26 -7.95 -8.91
C ALA A 87 2.94 -8.67 -9.24
N PRO A 88 3.00 -9.97 -9.62
CA PRO A 88 1.81 -10.77 -9.82
C PRO A 88 0.93 -10.79 -8.57
N GLY A 89 -0.39 -10.67 -8.75
CA GLY A 89 -1.34 -10.67 -7.63
C GLY A 89 -1.42 -9.34 -6.87
N THR A 90 -0.64 -8.31 -7.28
CA THR A 90 -0.64 -6.99 -6.65
C THR A 90 -1.31 -5.96 -7.53
N ASP A 91 -2.33 -5.30 -6.99
CA ASP A 91 -2.94 -4.11 -7.57
C ASP A 91 -2.44 -2.87 -6.82
N HIS A 92 -1.96 -1.87 -7.53
CA HIS A 92 -1.48 -0.62 -6.96
C HIS A 92 -2.37 0.53 -7.41
N LEU A 93 -3.07 1.14 -6.46
CA LEU A 93 -4.00 2.25 -6.66
C LEU A 93 -3.40 3.54 -6.15
N LEU A 94 -3.47 4.58 -6.96
CA LEU A 94 -3.04 5.93 -6.63
C LEU A 94 -4.24 6.86 -6.54
N PHE A 95 -4.23 7.78 -5.56
CA PHE A 95 -5.29 8.74 -5.29
C PHE A 95 -4.76 10.16 -5.50
N PRO A 96 -5.02 10.78 -6.68
CA PRO A 96 -4.59 12.14 -6.96
C PRO A 96 -5.16 13.15 -5.96
N GLY A 97 -4.33 14.10 -5.52
CA GLY A 97 -4.72 15.16 -4.59
C GLY A 97 -4.94 14.73 -3.13
N ILE A 98 -4.81 13.45 -2.82
CA ILE A 98 -4.94 12.93 -1.46
C ILE A 98 -3.55 12.78 -0.85
N SER A 99 -3.38 13.20 0.43
CA SER A 99 -2.16 13.04 1.18
C SER A 99 -2.07 11.66 1.86
N HIS A 100 -0.88 11.30 2.33
CA HIS A 100 -0.63 10.09 3.11
C HIS A 100 -1.60 9.95 4.30
N SER A 101 -1.67 10.99 5.13
CA SER A 101 -2.56 11.00 6.31
C SER A 101 -4.04 11.14 5.94
N GLY A 102 -4.35 11.69 4.77
CA GLY A 102 -5.70 11.92 4.28
C GLY A 102 -6.36 10.69 3.66
N LEU A 103 -5.61 9.66 3.28
CA LEU A 103 -6.14 8.54 2.50
C LEU A 103 -7.24 7.75 3.23
N ALA A 104 -6.98 7.27 4.44
CA ALA A 104 -7.98 6.51 5.19
C ALA A 104 -9.19 7.36 5.62
N PRO A 105 -9.03 8.60 6.11
CA PRO A 105 -10.15 9.52 6.30
C PRO A 105 -10.97 9.76 5.05
N HIS A 106 -10.33 9.93 3.88
CA HIS A 106 -11.01 10.08 2.60
C HIS A 106 -11.88 8.87 2.26
N LEU A 107 -11.32 7.65 2.32
CA LEU A 107 -12.06 6.41 2.05
C LEU A 107 -13.22 6.21 3.03
N LYS A 108 -13.04 6.57 4.31
CA LYS A 108 -14.08 6.54 5.34
C LYS A 108 -15.19 7.55 5.02
N ALA A 109 -14.84 8.81 4.73
CA ALA A 109 -15.79 9.87 4.42
C ALA A 109 -16.61 9.56 3.16
N ARG A 110 -16.00 8.87 2.17
CA ARG A 110 -16.70 8.38 0.98
C ARG A 110 -17.57 7.14 1.25
N GLY A 111 -17.55 6.59 2.45
CA GLY A 111 -18.32 5.41 2.83
C GLY A 111 -17.87 4.12 2.15
N VAL A 112 -16.68 4.10 1.53
CA VAL A 112 -16.24 2.95 0.71
C VAL A 112 -15.39 1.94 1.47
N LEU A 113 -14.86 2.29 2.63
CA LEU A 113 -13.92 1.44 3.38
C LEU A 113 -14.50 0.06 3.73
N PRO A 114 -15.74 -0.08 4.24
CA PRO A 114 -16.33 -1.40 4.49
C PRO A 114 -16.44 -2.25 3.23
N GLY A 115 -16.90 -1.65 2.11
CA GLY A 115 -17.02 -2.35 0.83
C GLY A 115 -15.69 -2.83 0.25
N LEU A 116 -14.59 -2.08 0.49
CA LEU A 116 -13.23 -2.50 0.12
C LEU A 116 -12.80 -3.74 0.94
N ILE A 117 -13.08 -3.74 2.25
CA ILE A 117 -12.77 -4.85 3.15
C ILE A 117 -13.56 -6.10 2.72
N ASP A 118 -14.87 -5.97 2.50
CA ASP A 118 -15.73 -7.06 2.07
C ASP A 118 -15.28 -7.65 0.73
N ALA A 119 -14.94 -6.79 -0.24
CA ALA A 119 -14.47 -7.23 -1.54
C ALA A 119 -13.11 -7.95 -1.46
N ALA A 120 -12.21 -7.49 -0.58
CA ALA A 120 -10.93 -8.15 -0.34
C ALA A 120 -11.11 -9.52 0.32
N LEU A 121 -11.97 -9.64 1.33
CA LEU A 121 -12.32 -10.90 1.99
C LEU A 121 -12.94 -11.90 1.02
N ALA A 122 -13.83 -11.43 0.12
CA ALA A 122 -14.46 -12.24 -0.92
C ALA A 122 -13.52 -12.56 -2.09
N ASN A 123 -12.28 -12.06 -2.09
CA ASN A 123 -11.34 -12.14 -3.22
C ASN A 123 -11.94 -11.61 -4.55
N ASP A 124 -12.88 -10.66 -4.45
CA ASP A 124 -13.54 -10.03 -5.59
C ASP A 124 -12.76 -8.78 -6.04
N ARG A 125 -11.70 -9.02 -6.84
CA ARG A 125 -10.86 -7.98 -7.42
C ARG A 125 -11.66 -6.94 -8.22
N ARG A 126 -12.63 -7.41 -9.02
CA ARG A 126 -13.43 -6.52 -9.89
C ARG A 126 -14.26 -5.54 -9.06
N ARG A 127 -14.91 -6.04 -8.01
CA ARG A 127 -15.67 -5.22 -7.06
C ARG A 127 -14.77 -4.24 -6.33
N LEU A 128 -13.62 -4.72 -5.81
CA LEU A 128 -12.65 -3.88 -5.09
C LEU A 128 -12.17 -2.70 -5.95
N LEU A 129 -11.73 -2.96 -7.18
CA LEU A 129 -11.24 -1.92 -8.08
C LEU A 129 -12.34 -0.91 -8.46
N ARG A 130 -13.59 -1.35 -8.63
CA ARG A 130 -14.72 -0.48 -8.90
C ARG A 130 -15.04 0.44 -7.72
N ILE A 131 -15.05 -0.11 -6.49
CA ILE A 131 -15.25 0.65 -5.26
C ILE A 131 -14.12 1.68 -5.08
N ALA A 132 -12.86 1.28 -5.23
CA ALA A 132 -11.74 2.20 -5.14
C ALA A 132 -11.82 3.32 -6.19
N ALA A 133 -12.21 2.99 -7.42
CA ALA A 133 -12.39 3.97 -8.49
C ALA A 133 -13.50 4.99 -8.19
N SER A 134 -14.60 4.59 -7.56
CA SER A 134 -15.67 5.50 -7.13
C SER A 134 -15.20 6.53 -6.08
N ALA A 135 -14.14 6.21 -5.35
CA ALA A 135 -13.48 7.11 -4.41
C ALA A 135 -12.31 7.90 -5.02
N GLY A 136 -12.08 7.79 -6.34
CA GLY A 136 -11.02 8.51 -7.05
C GLY A 136 -9.72 7.72 -7.23
N GLY A 137 -9.66 6.47 -6.77
CA GLY A 137 -8.50 5.59 -6.95
C GLY A 137 -8.30 5.19 -8.42
N ARG A 138 -7.06 5.20 -8.89
CA ARG A 138 -6.69 4.81 -10.25
C ARG A 138 -5.53 3.83 -10.23
N LEU A 139 -5.58 2.80 -11.07
CA LEU A 139 -4.45 1.86 -11.19
C LEU A 139 -3.19 2.62 -11.63
N ARG A 140 -2.08 2.41 -10.91
CA ARG A 140 -0.78 3.03 -11.16
C ARG A 140 -0.35 2.88 -12.63
N GLN A 141 -0.46 1.68 -13.17
CA GLN A 141 -0.08 1.39 -14.57
C GLN A 141 -0.88 2.17 -15.61
N ARG A 142 -2.09 2.66 -15.28
CA ARG A 142 -2.91 3.50 -16.16
C ARG A 142 -2.61 5.00 -16.00
N LEU A 143 -2.18 5.38 -14.80
CA LEU A 143 -1.91 6.78 -14.46
C LEU A 143 -0.47 7.18 -14.80
N LEU A 144 0.47 6.26 -14.60
CA LEU A 144 1.90 6.47 -14.77
C LEU A 144 2.51 5.31 -15.60
N PRO A 145 2.17 5.17 -16.90
CA PRO A 145 2.59 4.03 -17.71
C PRO A 145 4.11 3.92 -17.86
N ASP A 146 4.83 5.05 -17.91
CA ASP A 146 6.27 5.11 -18.15
C ASP A 146 7.13 4.94 -16.87
N GLN A 147 6.49 4.81 -15.70
CA GLN A 147 7.19 4.69 -14.41
C GLN A 147 7.07 3.29 -13.80
N LEU A 148 6.73 2.30 -14.58
CA LEU A 148 6.81 0.90 -14.15
C LEU A 148 8.27 0.45 -14.30
N PRO A 149 8.92 -0.07 -13.24
CA PRO A 149 10.19 -0.77 -13.40
C PRO A 149 9.96 -1.98 -14.33
N ARG A 150 10.78 -2.08 -15.34
CA ARG A 150 10.81 -3.21 -16.29
C ARG A 150 11.36 -4.45 -15.62
#